data_7186fdde0a5c6f5e3d6e36dbf635b0ff
#
_entry.id   7186fdde0a5c6f5e3d6e36dbf635b0ff
#
_cell.length_a   1.000
_cell.length_b   1.000
_cell.length_c   1.000
_cell.angle_alpha   90.00
_cell.angle_beta   90.00
_cell.angle_gamma   90.00
#
_symmetry.space_group_name_H-M   'P 1'
#
loop_
_entity.id
_entity.type
_entity.pdbx_description
1 polymer ?
#
loop_
_entity_poly.entity_id
_entity_poly.type
_entity_poly.pdbx_seq_one_letter_code
_entity_poly.pdbx_strand_id
1 'polypeptide(L)'
;MKDVNLLKTNGVDVDKALELFGDMEIYNETFQDYLNGIDEKKSNLAKFKNLANWADYAIFAHSIKSDARYLGFTKVAEVCLKHEMAGKEQNQHFIETDYDHLLKTVDGMTDIVKRYLAGEQAGSNTKTPTQDSDIPKPAVSTPTINIPKESVIIIADDSPLIGNFAARILEPTYKVVLTQDGKQTIDLIEAGRYNVETLLLDLNMPNVGGFEVLEYLKSKNIQVPTSIITGEDSKDMINKAFTYNIVDMLVKPFSKDELLRVVEKTKNYNL
;
A
#
# COMPACT_ATOMS: atom_id res chain seq x y z
N MET A 1 -21.50 -17.54 7.23
CA MET A 1 -20.75 -17.59 5.94
C MET A 1 -20.76 -16.18 5.40
N LYS A 2 -19.64 -15.65 4.95
CA LYS A 2 -19.57 -14.29 4.39
C LYS A 2 -20.38 -14.23 3.08
N ASP A 3 -21.29 -13.25 2.97
CA ASP A 3 -22.18 -13.14 1.80
C ASP A 3 -21.59 -12.18 0.75
N VAL A 4 -21.04 -12.72 -0.31
CA VAL A 4 -20.46 -11.95 -1.44
C VAL A 4 -21.51 -11.04 -2.09
N ASN A 5 -22.82 -11.40 -2.02
CA ASN A 5 -23.87 -10.55 -2.55
C ASN A 5 -23.99 -9.21 -1.79
N LEU A 6 -23.58 -9.18 -0.51
CA LEU A 6 -23.50 -7.91 0.24
C LEU A 6 -22.52 -6.94 -0.45
N LEU A 7 -21.38 -7.41 -0.89
CA LEU A 7 -20.40 -6.59 -1.63
C LEU A 7 -20.96 -6.14 -2.99
N LYS A 8 -21.46 -7.10 -3.80
CA LYS A 8 -21.99 -6.82 -5.15
C LYS A 8 -23.16 -5.84 -5.14
N THR A 9 -24.10 -5.98 -4.20
CA THR A 9 -25.25 -5.06 -4.07
C THR A 9 -24.88 -3.66 -3.62
N ASN A 10 -23.72 -3.50 -2.96
CA ASN A 10 -23.15 -2.20 -2.61
C ASN A 10 -22.17 -1.66 -3.69
N GLY A 11 -22.18 -2.26 -4.88
CA GLY A 11 -21.44 -1.76 -6.03
C GLY A 11 -19.93 -2.05 -6.01
N VAL A 12 -19.52 -3.08 -5.24
CA VAL A 12 -18.13 -3.56 -5.24
C VAL A 12 -17.92 -4.48 -6.42
N ASP A 13 -16.88 -4.23 -7.19
CA ASP A 13 -16.46 -5.06 -8.33
C ASP A 13 -15.63 -6.27 -7.82
N VAL A 14 -16.38 -7.24 -7.27
CA VAL A 14 -15.78 -8.44 -6.67
C VAL A 14 -15.06 -9.30 -7.70
N ASP A 15 -15.61 -9.36 -8.91
CA ASP A 15 -15.07 -10.22 -9.96
C ASP A 15 -13.68 -9.72 -10.39
N LYS A 16 -13.54 -8.39 -10.58
CA LYS A 16 -12.24 -7.77 -10.85
C LYS A 16 -11.26 -7.90 -9.69
N ALA A 17 -11.73 -7.74 -8.44
CA ALA A 17 -10.88 -7.94 -7.28
C ALA A 17 -10.35 -9.39 -7.20
N LEU A 18 -11.19 -10.39 -7.51
CA LEU A 18 -10.78 -11.79 -7.53
C LEU A 18 -9.77 -12.12 -8.65
N GLU A 19 -9.81 -11.40 -9.77
CA GLU A 19 -8.76 -11.51 -10.79
C GLU A 19 -7.38 -11.12 -10.25
N LEU A 20 -7.32 -10.17 -9.31
CA LEU A 20 -6.08 -9.73 -8.68
C LEU A 20 -5.61 -10.69 -7.58
N PHE A 21 -6.53 -11.08 -6.69
CA PHE A 21 -6.21 -11.87 -5.50
C PHE A 21 -6.13 -13.38 -5.76
N GLY A 22 -6.78 -13.87 -6.78
CA GLY A 22 -6.83 -15.27 -7.17
C GLY A 22 -7.87 -16.09 -6.43
N ASP A 23 -8.13 -15.83 -5.15
CA ASP A 23 -9.13 -16.52 -4.34
C ASP A 23 -9.78 -15.64 -3.27
N MET A 24 -10.87 -16.17 -2.69
CA MET A 24 -11.66 -15.49 -1.66
C MET A 24 -10.98 -15.42 -0.30
N GLU A 25 -10.04 -16.31 -0.01
CA GLU A 25 -9.34 -16.32 1.29
C GLU A 25 -8.40 -15.13 1.38
N ILE A 26 -7.53 -14.95 0.38
CA ILE A 26 -6.65 -13.79 0.25
C ILE A 26 -7.45 -12.49 0.22
N TYR A 27 -8.56 -12.45 -0.55
CA TYR A 27 -9.42 -11.27 -0.60
C TYR A 27 -10.02 -10.92 0.77
N ASN A 28 -10.43 -11.91 1.55
CA ASN A 28 -10.95 -11.70 2.91
C ASN A 28 -9.88 -11.19 3.88
N GLU A 29 -8.66 -11.69 3.79
CA GLU A 29 -7.52 -11.22 4.60
C GLU A 29 -7.18 -9.78 4.25
N THR A 30 -7.23 -9.44 2.96
CA THR A 30 -6.95 -8.07 2.49
C THR A 30 -7.99 -7.06 3.01
N PHE A 31 -9.26 -7.45 3.19
CA PHE A 31 -10.25 -6.62 3.89
C PHE A 31 -9.86 -6.35 5.35
N GLN A 32 -9.27 -7.32 6.04
CA GLN A 32 -8.79 -7.12 7.41
C GLN A 32 -7.60 -6.16 7.44
N ASP A 33 -6.64 -6.29 6.49
CA ASP A 33 -5.52 -5.36 6.37
C ASP A 33 -5.99 -3.93 6.13
N TYR A 34 -7.01 -3.74 5.28
CA TYR A 34 -7.65 -2.45 5.07
C TYR A 34 -8.19 -1.86 6.38
N LEU A 35 -8.94 -2.63 7.16
CA LEU A 35 -9.49 -2.16 8.43
C LEU A 35 -8.41 -1.79 9.45
N ASN A 36 -7.29 -2.50 9.45
CA ASN A 36 -6.17 -2.22 10.34
C ASN A 36 -5.47 -0.90 10.03
N GLY A 37 -5.50 -0.43 8.76
CA GLY A 37 -4.75 0.77 8.33
C GLY A 37 -5.62 2.01 8.12
N ILE A 38 -6.95 1.87 7.90
CA ILE A 38 -7.77 2.99 7.40
C ILE A 38 -7.92 4.14 8.39
N ASP A 39 -8.01 3.86 9.69
CA ASP A 39 -8.20 4.91 10.70
C ASP A 39 -6.97 5.81 10.83
N GLU A 40 -5.76 5.25 10.69
CA GLU A 40 -4.52 6.00 10.64
C GLU A 40 -4.45 6.88 9.38
N LYS A 41 -4.78 6.33 8.21
CA LYS A 41 -4.83 7.08 6.95
C LYS A 41 -5.80 8.26 7.02
N LYS A 42 -7.00 8.06 7.57
CA LYS A 42 -8.00 9.13 7.79
C LYS A 42 -7.50 10.19 8.76
N SER A 43 -6.84 9.80 9.84
CA SER A 43 -6.25 10.71 10.82
C SER A 43 -5.17 11.59 10.19
N ASN A 44 -4.28 11.00 9.41
CA ASN A 44 -3.24 11.73 8.69
C ASN A 44 -3.82 12.66 7.62
N LEU A 45 -4.83 12.21 6.87
CA LEU A 45 -5.54 13.03 5.89
C LEU A 45 -6.14 14.28 6.55
N ALA A 46 -6.81 14.13 7.71
CA ALA A 46 -7.35 15.25 8.48
C ALA A 46 -6.24 16.18 9.01
N LYS A 47 -5.16 15.62 9.52
CA LYS A 47 -3.99 16.35 10.02
C LYS A 47 -3.40 17.25 8.92
N PHE A 48 -3.12 16.70 7.75
CA PHE A 48 -2.47 17.45 6.68
C PHE A 48 -3.41 18.46 6.02
N LYS A 49 -4.72 18.17 5.96
CA LYS A 49 -5.73 19.18 5.61
C LYS A 49 -5.67 20.38 6.54
N ASN A 50 -5.67 20.14 7.88
CA ASN A 50 -5.67 21.20 8.88
C ASN A 50 -4.35 22.02 8.89
N LEU A 51 -3.25 21.41 8.48
CA LEU A 51 -1.94 22.07 8.34
C LEU A 51 -1.76 22.75 6.97
N ALA A 52 -2.76 22.69 6.09
CA ALA A 52 -2.66 23.11 4.68
C ALA A 52 -1.41 22.52 3.96
N ASN A 53 -0.99 21.33 4.38
CA ASN A 53 0.09 20.60 3.72
C ASN A 53 -0.52 19.71 2.62
N TRP A 54 -0.74 20.30 1.46
CA TRP A 54 -1.45 19.67 0.36
C TRP A 54 -0.66 18.55 -0.30
N ALA A 55 0.67 18.57 -0.24
CA ALA A 55 1.52 17.52 -0.77
C ALA A 55 1.31 16.21 0.01
N ASP A 56 1.43 16.24 1.34
CA ASP A 56 1.19 15.06 2.17
C ASP A 56 -0.29 14.66 2.17
N TYR A 57 -1.23 15.62 2.11
CA TYR A 57 -2.64 15.33 1.91
C TYR A 57 -2.89 14.48 0.65
N ALA A 58 -2.25 14.84 -0.47
CA ALA A 58 -2.36 14.10 -1.72
C ALA A 58 -1.84 12.66 -1.60
N ILE A 59 -0.75 12.44 -0.83
CA ILE A 59 -0.19 11.11 -0.58
C ILE A 59 -1.22 10.23 0.13
N PHE A 60 -1.86 10.72 1.20
CA PHE A 60 -2.87 9.92 1.92
C PHE A 60 -4.16 9.71 1.11
N ALA A 61 -4.58 10.68 0.30
CA ALA A 61 -5.67 10.48 -0.64
C ALA A 61 -5.32 9.41 -1.69
N HIS A 62 -4.07 9.40 -2.18
CA HIS A 62 -3.53 8.37 -3.08
C HIS A 62 -3.55 6.99 -2.43
N SER A 63 -3.09 6.87 -1.19
CA SER A 63 -3.04 5.61 -0.45
C SER A 63 -4.43 5.00 -0.29
N ILE A 64 -5.44 5.80 0.14
CA ILE A 64 -6.84 5.33 0.24
C ILE A 64 -7.42 4.97 -1.14
N LYS A 65 -7.11 5.73 -2.19
CA LYS A 65 -7.49 5.40 -3.58
C LYS A 65 -6.97 4.03 -3.99
N SER A 66 -5.71 3.74 -3.68
CA SER A 66 -5.07 2.46 -4.01
C SER A 66 -5.76 1.30 -3.30
N ASP A 67 -6.00 1.41 -2.00
CA ASP A 67 -6.76 0.40 -1.24
C ASP A 67 -8.15 0.16 -1.86
N ALA A 68 -8.88 1.23 -2.17
CA ALA A 68 -10.22 1.14 -2.75
C ALA A 68 -10.22 0.43 -4.12
N ARG A 69 -9.20 0.68 -4.95
CA ARG A 69 -9.04 0.00 -6.25
C ARG A 69 -8.79 -1.49 -6.09
N TYR A 70 -7.88 -1.87 -5.20
CA TYR A 70 -7.61 -3.27 -4.92
C TYR A 70 -8.86 -4.01 -4.44
N LEU A 71 -9.61 -3.39 -3.54
CA LEU A 71 -10.81 -3.99 -2.96
C LEU A 71 -12.07 -3.90 -3.86
N GLY A 72 -11.96 -3.33 -5.07
CA GLY A 72 -13.07 -3.24 -6.03
C GLY A 72 -14.06 -2.09 -5.76
N PHE A 73 -13.75 -1.14 -4.87
CA PHE A 73 -14.58 0.03 -4.55
C PHE A 73 -14.30 1.19 -5.53
N THR A 74 -14.64 1.01 -6.79
CA THR A 74 -14.32 1.95 -7.88
C THR A 74 -14.81 3.38 -7.61
N LYS A 75 -16.03 3.53 -7.09
CA LYS A 75 -16.61 4.86 -6.78
C LYS A 75 -15.82 5.58 -5.68
N VAL A 76 -15.39 4.86 -4.66
CA VAL A 76 -14.54 5.41 -3.59
C VAL A 76 -13.19 5.86 -4.17
N ALA A 77 -12.59 5.03 -5.01
CA ALA A 77 -11.34 5.35 -5.69
C ALA A 77 -11.45 6.62 -6.56
N GLU A 78 -12.57 6.85 -7.24
CA GLU A 78 -12.82 8.06 -8.03
C GLU A 78 -12.89 9.32 -7.16
N VAL A 79 -13.54 9.26 -6.00
CA VAL A 79 -13.59 10.39 -5.05
C VAL A 79 -12.19 10.67 -4.51
N CYS A 80 -11.47 9.65 -4.08
CA CYS A 80 -10.09 9.81 -3.60
C CYS A 80 -9.15 10.37 -4.68
N LEU A 81 -9.31 9.98 -5.96
CA LEU A 81 -8.53 10.53 -7.08
C LEU A 81 -8.74 12.04 -7.22
N LYS A 82 -9.97 12.53 -7.09
CA LYS A 82 -10.25 13.98 -7.17
C LYS A 82 -9.53 14.75 -6.05
N HIS A 83 -9.53 14.19 -4.84
CA HIS A 83 -8.83 14.79 -3.71
C HIS A 83 -7.31 14.71 -3.84
N GLU A 84 -6.78 13.62 -4.39
CA GLU A 84 -5.35 13.51 -4.72
C GLU A 84 -4.93 14.59 -5.73
N MET A 85 -5.69 14.74 -6.81
CA MET A 85 -5.42 15.78 -7.81
C MET A 85 -5.53 17.17 -7.21
N ALA A 86 -6.57 17.45 -6.44
CA ALA A 86 -6.75 18.74 -5.77
C ALA A 86 -5.59 19.05 -4.81
N GLY A 87 -5.05 18.05 -4.10
CA GLY A 87 -3.86 18.22 -3.28
C GLY A 87 -2.61 18.54 -4.10
N LYS A 88 -2.36 17.83 -5.20
CA LYS A 88 -1.25 18.09 -6.14
C LYS A 88 -1.34 19.48 -6.76
N GLU A 89 -2.54 19.95 -7.08
CA GLU A 89 -2.83 21.27 -7.65
C GLU A 89 -2.97 22.39 -6.60
N GLN A 90 -2.85 22.05 -5.31
CA GLN A 90 -3.05 22.96 -4.18
C GLN A 90 -4.43 23.64 -4.19
N ASN A 91 -5.45 22.95 -4.69
CA ASN A 91 -6.83 23.43 -4.77
C ASN A 91 -7.53 23.33 -3.41
N GLN A 92 -7.16 24.23 -2.49
CA GLN A 92 -7.69 24.31 -1.14
C GLN A 92 -9.23 24.41 -1.14
N HIS A 93 -9.80 25.21 -2.02
CA HIS A 93 -11.25 25.43 -2.06
C HIS A 93 -12.00 24.13 -2.31
N PHE A 94 -11.56 23.32 -3.28
CA PHE A 94 -12.17 22.01 -3.52
C PHE A 94 -12.03 21.08 -2.30
N ILE A 95 -10.82 20.98 -1.74
CA ILE A 95 -10.56 20.13 -0.59
C ILE A 95 -11.46 20.49 0.58
N GLU A 96 -11.59 21.77 0.93
CA GLU A 96 -12.43 22.21 2.05
C GLU A 96 -13.92 21.97 1.83
N THR A 97 -14.40 22.13 0.61
CA THR A 97 -15.84 22.02 0.29
C THR A 97 -16.29 20.56 0.10
N ASP A 98 -15.42 19.66 -0.38
CA ASP A 98 -15.76 18.27 -0.68
C ASP A 98 -15.24 17.26 0.36
N TYR A 99 -14.48 17.72 1.38
CA TYR A 99 -13.85 16.84 2.38
C TYR A 99 -14.83 15.95 3.13
N ASP A 100 -15.98 16.48 3.54
CA ASP A 100 -17.00 15.70 4.25
C ASP A 100 -17.59 14.61 3.34
N HIS A 101 -17.73 14.88 2.04
CA HIS A 101 -18.15 13.88 1.07
C HIS A 101 -17.11 12.76 0.92
N LEU A 102 -15.81 13.11 0.86
CA LEU A 102 -14.73 12.11 0.87
C LEU A 102 -14.81 11.22 2.11
N LEU A 103 -14.87 11.80 3.32
CA LEU A 103 -14.91 11.01 4.56
C LEU A 103 -16.14 10.12 4.61
N LYS A 104 -17.33 10.64 4.28
CA LYS A 104 -18.57 9.85 4.24
C LYS A 104 -18.47 8.68 3.26
N THR A 105 -17.80 8.88 2.12
CA THR A 105 -17.63 7.85 1.11
C THR A 105 -16.68 6.74 1.59
N VAL A 106 -15.58 7.12 2.23
CA VAL A 106 -14.62 6.18 2.84
C VAL A 106 -15.22 5.43 4.03
N ASP A 107 -15.99 6.14 4.88
CA ASP A 107 -16.70 5.51 6.01
C ASP A 107 -17.77 4.51 5.53
N GLY A 108 -18.47 4.82 4.43
CA GLY A 108 -19.38 3.89 3.78
C GLY A 108 -18.70 2.61 3.29
N MET A 109 -17.52 2.73 2.68
CA MET A 109 -16.69 1.58 2.31
C MET A 109 -16.31 0.76 3.55
N THR A 110 -15.85 1.44 4.60
CA THR A 110 -15.43 0.80 5.86
C THR A 110 -16.58 0.04 6.52
N ASP A 111 -17.80 0.61 6.52
CA ASP A 111 -19.00 -0.05 7.03
C ASP A 111 -19.36 -1.32 6.23
N ILE A 112 -19.33 -1.25 4.90
CA ILE A 112 -19.59 -2.40 4.04
C ILE A 112 -18.60 -3.52 4.33
N VAL A 113 -17.31 -3.20 4.46
CA VAL A 113 -16.25 -4.18 4.78
C VAL A 113 -16.49 -4.83 6.15
N LYS A 114 -16.79 -4.03 7.19
CA LYS A 114 -17.08 -4.53 8.54
C LYS A 114 -18.28 -5.48 8.54
N ARG A 115 -19.38 -5.10 7.90
CA ARG A 115 -20.59 -5.91 7.80
C ARG A 115 -20.35 -7.22 7.04
N TYR A 116 -19.60 -7.16 5.95
CA TYR A 116 -19.23 -8.33 5.19
C TYR A 116 -18.39 -9.31 6.03
N LEU A 117 -17.36 -8.82 6.73
CA LEU A 117 -16.52 -9.64 7.59
C LEU A 117 -17.27 -10.22 8.80
N ALA A 118 -18.25 -9.49 9.33
CA ALA A 118 -19.17 -9.97 10.38
C ALA A 118 -20.14 -11.05 9.90
N GLY A 119 -20.23 -11.32 8.59
CA GLY A 119 -21.12 -12.32 8.01
C GLY A 119 -22.56 -11.85 7.85
N GLU A 120 -22.81 -10.54 7.81
CA GLU A 120 -24.13 -9.99 7.52
C GLU A 120 -24.58 -10.36 6.10
N GLN A 121 -25.90 -10.60 5.96
CA GLN A 121 -26.50 -10.88 4.66
C GLN A 121 -26.98 -9.59 3.98
N ALA A 122 -27.05 -9.60 2.66
CA ALA A 122 -27.61 -8.51 1.90
C ALA A 122 -29.04 -8.20 2.39
N GLY A 123 -29.26 -6.99 2.94
CA GLY A 123 -30.59 -6.54 3.43
C GLY A 123 -30.74 -6.42 4.94
N SER A 124 -29.76 -6.77 5.76
CA SER A 124 -29.82 -6.60 7.23
C SER A 124 -29.21 -5.25 7.67
N ASN A 125 -29.99 -4.42 8.36
CA ASN A 125 -29.53 -3.20 9.01
C ASN A 125 -29.35 -3.45 10.52
N THR A 126 -28.15 -3.79 10.95
CA THR A 126 -27.80 -3.86 12.37
C THR A 126 -26.47 -3.18 12.67
N LYS A 127 -26.49 -2.29 13.66
CA LYS A 127 -25.29 -1.61 14.18
C LYS A 127 -24.60 -2.52 15.18
N THR A 128 -23.29 -2.79 15.02
CA THR A 128 -22.51 -3.61 15.94
C THR A 128 -21.48 -2.75 16.69
N PRO A 129 -21.22 -3.02 17.98
CA PRO A 129 -20.25 -2.28 18.79
C PRO A 129 -18.82 -2.77 18.63
N THR A 130 -17.89 -1.83 18.76
CA THR A 130 -16.44 -1.99 18.78
C THR A 130 -15.96 -2.81 19.98
N GLN A 131 -14.99 -3.70 19.74
CA GLN A 131 -14.10 -4.24 20.77
C GLN A 131 -12.64 -4.03 20.37
N ASP A 132 -11.89 -3.40 21.28
CA ASP A 132 -10.44 -3.25 21.26
C ASP A 132 -9.75 -4.58 21.56
N SER A 133 -8.63 -4.84 20.87
CA SER A 133 -7.68 -5.86 21.28
C SER A 133 -6.23 -5.39 21.09
N ASP A 134 -5.53 -5.28 22.20
CA ASP A 134 -4.11 -4.96 22.35
C ASP A 134 -3.20 -6.04 21.74
N ILE A 135 -2.16 -5.62 21.02
CA ILE A 135 -1.09 -6.49 20.53
C ILE A 135 0.24 -6.08 21.16
N PRO A 136 1.01 -6.98 21.78
CA PRO A 136 2.28 -6.65 22.42
C PRO A 136 3.45 -6.58 21.44
N LYS A 137 4.34 -5.62 21.69
CA LYS A 137 5.59 -5.38 20.99
C LYS A 137 6.68 -6.36 21.45
N PRO A 138 7.48 -7.00 20.58
CA PRO A 138 8.63 -7.78 21.03
C PRO A 138 9.89 -6.94 21.18
N ALA A 139 10.63 -7.22 22.25
CA ALA A 139 11.92 -6.65 22.57
C ALA A 139 13.07 -7.43 21.91
N VAL A 140 14.08 -6.70 21.43
CA VAL A 140 15.26 -7.27 20.75
C VAL A 140 16.45 -7.27 21.70
N SER A 141 17.12 -8.42 21.82
CA SER A 141 18.46 -8.54 22.41
C SER A 141 19.40 -9.21 21.39
N THR A 142 20.54 -8.54 21.14
CA THR A 142 21.59 -8.99 20.22
C THR A 142 22.66 -9.83 20.90
N PRO A 143 23.23 -10.87 20.22
CA PRO A 143 24.66 -11.08 20.20
C PRO A 143 25.24 -11.11 18.80
N THR A 144 26.40 -10.51 18.65
CA THR A 144 27.15 -10.43 17.40
C THR A 144 27.86 -11.75 17.11
N ILE A 145 27.32 -12.52 16.19
CA ILE A 145 27.95 -13.69 15.57
C ILE A 145 28.02 -13.39 14.09
N ASN A 146 29.16 -13.67 13.45
CA ASN A 146 29.34 -13.49 12.02
C ASN A 146 28.57 -14.57 11.25
N ILE A 147 27.25 -14.34 11.12
CA ILE A 147 26.32 -15.20 10.38
C ILE A 147 26.28 -14.66 8.93
N PRO A 148 26.27 -15.52 7.89
CA PRO A 148 25.99 -15.07 6.54
C PRO A 148 24.71 -14.24 6.54
N LYS A 149 24.75 -13.06 5.93
CA LYS A 149 23.56 -12.19 5.87
C LYS A 149 22.45 -12.96 5.18
N GLU A 150 21.29 -12.99 5.81
CA GLU A 150 20.10 -13.62 5.25
C GLU A 150 19.61 -12.83 4.04
N SER A 151 19.35 -13.54 2.94
CA SER A 151 18.80 -12.94 1.72
C SER A 151 17.33 -12.60 1.90
N VAL A 152 16.95 -11.37 1.52
CA VAL A 152 15.58 -10.88 1.67
C VAL A 152 15.11 -10.09 0.45
N ILE A 153 13.80 -10.07 0.28
CA ILE A 153 13.09 -9.10 -0.56
C ILE A 153 12.54 -8.02 0.37
N ILE A 154 12.84 -6.77 0.10
CA ILE A 154 12.22 -5.63 0.78
C ILE A 154 11.03 -5.15 -0.06
N ILE A 155 9.87 -4.98 0.58
CA ILE A 155 8.71 -4.31 0.00
C ILE A 155 8.50 -3.02 0.79
N ALA A 156 8.70 -1.90 0.12
CA ALA A 156 8.51 -0.56 0.66
C ALA A 156 7.21 0.03 0.09
N ASP A 157 6.16 0.03 0.90
CA ASP A 157 4.81 0.49 0.51
C ASP A 157 4.08 1.00 1.76
N ASP A 158 3.49 2.20 1.70
CA ASP A 158 2.80 2.80 2.83
C ASP A 158 1.44 2.16 3.14
N SER A 159 0.93 1.34 2.23
CA SER A 159 -0.30 0.59 2.42
C SER A 159 -0.03 -0.81 3.01
N PRO A 160 -0.40 -1.07 4.29
CA PRO A 160 -0.34 -2.41 4.86
C PRO A 160 -1.09 -3.45 4.03
N LEU A 161 -2.19 -3.04 3.37
CA LEU A 161 -2.96 -3.89 2.47
C LEU A 161 -2.09 -4.41 1.33
N ILE A 162 -1.39 -3.51 0.64
CA ILE A 162 -0.59 -3.87 -0.55
C ILE A 162 0.67 -4.62 -0.13
N GLY A 163 1.36 -4.14 0.92
CA GLY A 163 2.54 -4.79 1.46
C GLY A 163 2.26 -6.22 1.90
N ASN A 164 1.19 -6.45 2.69
CA ASN A 164 0.81 -7.78 3.15
C ASN A 164 0.33 -8.69 2.01
N PHE A 165 -0.41 -8.15 1.04
CA PHE A 165 -0.80 -8.91 -0.15
C PHE A 165 0.42 -9.41 -0.92
N ALA A 166 1.38 -8.54 -1.19
CA ALA A 166 2.62 -8.92 -1.88
C ALA A 166 3.46 -9.90 -1.04
N ALA A 167 3.55 -9.69 0.28
CA ALA A 167 4.25 -10.59 1.18
C ALA A 167 3.66 -12.00 1.16
N ARG A 168 2.34 -12.17 1.27
CA ARG A 168 1.68 -13.48 1.22
C ARG A 168 1.99 -14.27 -0.06
N ILE A 169 2.14 -13.56 -1.17
CA ILE A 169 2.51 -14.20 -2.44
C ILE A 169 3.98 -14.67 -2.43
N LEU A 170 4.86 -13.90 -1.81
CA LEU A 170 6.31 -14.12 -1.88
C LEU A 170 6.87 -14.99 -0.75
N GLU A 171 6.30 -14.91 0.46
CA GLU A 171 6.78 -15.63 1.66
C GLU A 171 6.87 -17.16 1.52
N PRO A 172 6.05 -17.86 0.71
CA PRO A 172 6.26 -19.28 0.47
C PRO A 172 7.63 -19.64 -0.15
N THR A 173 8.29 -18.65 -0.79
CA THR A 173 9.54 -18.87 -1.52
C THR A 173 10.68 -17.99 -1.01
N TYR A 174 10.36 -16.79 -0.50
CA TYR A 174 11.34 -15.78 -0.13
C TYR A 174 11.11 -15.28 1.30
N LYS A 175 12.18 -14.82 1.94
CA LYS A 175 12.02 -14.02 3.15
C LYS A 175 11.69 -12.58 2.75
N VAL A 176 10.59 -12.07 3.27
CA VAL A 176 10.09 -10.71 2.99
C VAL A 176 10.27 -9.82 4.21
N VAL A 177 10.65 -8.58 3.97
CA VAL A 177 10.67 -7.51 4.99
C VAL A 177 9.85 -6.34 4.47
N LEU A 178 8.86 -5.91 5.26
CA LEU A 178 8.00 -4.78 4.92
C LEU A 178 8.54 -3.49 5.57
N THR A 179 8.50 -2.40 4.82
CA THR A 179 8.72 -1.04 5.32
C THR A 179 7.59 -0.14 4.83
N GLN A 180 7.18 0.84 5.63
CA GLN A 180 6.01 1.68 5.36
C GLN A 180 6.37 3.09 4.89
N ASP A 181 7.65 3.42 4.88
CA ASP A 181 8.16 4.67 4.31
C ASP A 181 9.62 4.53 3.86
N GLY A 182 10.09 5.50 3.09
CA GLY A 182 11.45 5.48 2.56
C GLY A 182 12.52 5.62 3.65
N LYS A 183 12.21 6.27 4.79
CA LYS A 183 13.17 6.39 5.90
C LYS A 183 13.45 5.03 6.52
N GLN A 184 12.41 4.25 6.81
CA GLN A 184 12.54 2.87 7.30
C GLN A 184 13.32 2.01 6.31
N THR A 185 13.04 2.17 5.00
CA THR A 185 13.75 1.45 3.94
C THR A 185 15.24 1.77 3.92
N ILE A 186 15.60 3.05 3.98
CA ILE A 186 17.00 3.50 4.05
C ILE A 186 17.68 2.95 5.30
N ASP A 187 17.07 3.10 6.48
CA ASP A 187 17.65 2.65 7.75
C ASP A 187 17.90 1.13 7.76
N LEU A 188 16.98 0.37 7.17
CA LEU A 188 17.10 -1.07 7.05
C LEU A 188 18.28 -1.48 6.15
N ILE A 189 18.44 -0.81 5.01
CA ILE A 189 19.54 -1.06 4.06
C ILE A 189 20.88 -0.63 4.69
N GLU A 190 20.94 0.55 5.33
CA GLU A 190 22.15 1.03 6.01
C GLU A 190 22.59 0.12 7.15
N ALA A 191 21.65 -0.43 7.92
CA ALA A 191 21.96 -1.36 9.00
C ALA A 191 22.73 -2.59 8.50
N GLY A 192 22.66 -2.88 7.21
CA GLY A 192 23.44 -3.92 6.55
C GLY A 192 23.25 -5.33 7.11
N ARG A 193 22.11 -5.58 7.76
CA ARG A 193 21.78 -6.86 8.40
C ARG A 193 21.41 -7.95 7.41
N TYR A 194 20.88 -7.56 6.26
CA TYR A 194 20.38 -8.44 5.22
C TYR A 194 21.21 -8.34 3.95
N ASN A 195 21.19 -9.39 3.16
CA ASN A 195 21.53 -9.35 1.75
C ASN A 195 20.24 -9.05 0.98
N VAL A 196 20.08 -7.82 0.49
CA VAL A 196 18.86 -7.40 -0.20
C VAL A 196 18.94 -7.85 -1.65
N GLU A 197 18.22 -8.92 -2.00
CA GLU A 197 18.19 -9.46 -3.37
C GLU A 197 17.27 -8.66 -4.29
N THR A 198 16.23 -8.04 -3.72
CA THR A 198 15.25 -7.24 -4.46
C THR A 198 14.65 -6.18 -3.55
N LEU A 199 14.56 -4.97 -4.04
CA LEU A 199 13.75 -3.90 -3.46
C LEU A 199 12.56 -3.63 -4.38
N LEU A 200 11.35 -3.87 -3.88
CA LEU A 200 10.10 -3.40 -4.48
C LEU A 200 9.72 -2.10 -3.79
N LEU A 201 9.70 -1.00 -4.53
CA LEU A 201 9.65 0.35 -3.96
C LEU A 201 8.47 1.14 -4.50
N ASP A 202 7.54 1.53 -3.63
CA ASP A 202 6.54 2.53 -3.98
C ASP A 202 7.16 3.92 -4.07
N LEU A 203 6.71 4.70 -5.04
CA LEU A 203 7.16 6.09 -5.22
C LEU A 203 6.44 7.06 -4.30
N ASN A 204 5.18 6.78 -3.96
CA ASN A 204 4.29 7.69 -3.24
C ASN A 204 4.13 7.25 -1.77
N MET A 205 5.17 7.44 -0.97
CA MET A 205 5.14 7.16 0.46
C MET A 205 5.25 8.46 1.29
N PRO A 206 4.69 8.50 2.52
CA PRO A 206 4.82 9.65 3.40
C PRO A 206 6.26 9.80 3.93
N ASN A 207 6.59 10.97 4.47
CA ASN A 207 7.87 11.37 5.04
C ASN A 207 9.02 11.35 4.03
N VAL A 208 9.44 10.17 3.59
CA VAL A 208 10.48 9.96 2.56
C VAL A 208 9.87 9.10 1.46
N GLY A 209 9.72 9.66 0.27
CA GLY A 209 9.16 8.96 -0.89
C GLY A 209 10.18 8.06 -1.58
N GLY A 210 9.71 7.29 -2.58
CA GLY A 210 10.59 6.35 -3.27
C GLY A 210 11.69 7.03 -4.10
N PHE A 211 11.45 8.22 -4.63
CA PHE A 211 12.52 8.95 -5.35
C PHE A 211 13.65 9.38 -4.42
N GLU A 212 13.35 9.78 -3.18
CA GLU A 212 14.37 10.09 -2.18
C GLU A 212 15.17 8.85 -1.80
N VAL A 213 14.53 7.67 -1.72
CA VAL A 213 15.24 6.38 -1.52
C VAL A 213 16.19 6.11 -2.69
N LEU A 214 15.73 6.23 -3.94
CA LEU A 214 16.57 6.02 -5.13
C LEU A 214 17.76 6.99 -5.17
N GLU A 215 17.53 8.28 -4.88
CA GLU A 215 18.59 9.28 -4.81
C GLU A 215 19.61 8.96 -3.70
N TYR A 216 19.12 8.52 -2.54
CA TYR A 216 19.98 8.08 -1.45
C TYR A 216 20.88 6.90 -1.87
N LEU A 217 20.31 5.83 -2.42
CA LEU A 217 21.06 4.65 -2.89
C LEU A 217 22.14 5.06 -3.90
N LYS A 218 21.78 5.91 -4.88
CA LYS A 218 22.69 6.46 -5.88
C LYS A 218 23.80 7.28 -5.25
N SER A 219 23.48 8.20 -4.33
CA SER A 219 24.47 9.09 -3.67
C SER A 219 25.49 8.33 -2.83
N LYS A 220 25.09 7.19 -2.26
CA LYS A 220 25.94 6.29 -1.46
C LYS A 220 26.61 5.19 -2.26
N ASN A 221 26.35 5.13 -3.57
CA ASN A 221 26.79 4.04 -4.45
C ASN A 221 26.39 2.65 -3.92
N ILE A 222 25.19 2.56 -3.32
CA ILE A 222 24.61 1.31 -2.86
C ILE A 222 23.86 0.67 -4.01
N GLN A 223 24.25 -0.53 -4.39
CA GLN A 223 23.62 -1.28 -5.49
C GLN A 223 22.66 -2.32 -4.91
N VAL A 224 21.38 -2.10 -5.13
CA VAL A 224 20.29 -3.03 -4.79
C VAL A 224 19.40 -3.16 -6.02
N PRO A 225 19.17 -4.38 -6.55
CA PRO A 225 18.23 -4.58 -7.64
C PRO A 225 16.86 -4.05 -7.24
N THR A 226 16.39 -3.01 -7.92
CA THR A 226 15.19 -2.27 -7.52
C THR A 226 14.18 -2.26 -8.66
N SER A 227 12.94 -2.64 -8.36
CA SER A 227 11.77 -2.41 -9.22
C SER A 227 10.75 -1.54 -8.49
N ILE A 228 10.09 -0.68 -9.27
CA ILE A 228 9.11 0.26 -8.76
C ILE A 228 7.74 -0.39 -8.71
N ILE A 229 7.00 -0.17 -7.63
CA ILE A 229 5.56 -0.41 -7.55
C ILE A 229 4.89 0.96 -7.50
N THR A 230 3.96 1.27 -8.41
CA THR A 230 3.31 2.59 -8.42
C THR A 230 1.86 2.53 -8.87
N GLY A 231 1.03 3.37 -8.28
CA GLY A 231 -0.34 3.62 -8.74
C GLY A 231 -0.43 4.74 -9.77
N GLU A 232 0.69 5.32 -10.15
CA GLU A 232 0.78 6.41 -11.10
C GLU A 232 1.52 5.96 -12.37
N ASP A 233 0.90 6.19 -13.53
CA ASP A 233 1.37 5.76 -14.85
C ASP A 233 1.77 6.94 -15.75
N SER A 234 2.03 8.12 -15.15
CA SER A 234 2.44 9.28 -15.94
C SER A 234 3.79 9.05 -16.61
N LYS A 235 3.88 9.38 -17.90
CA LYS A 235 5.10 9.20 -18.69
C LYS A 235 6.32 9.88 -18.07
N ASP A 236 6.12 11.06 -17.46
CA ASP A 236 7.19 11.83 -16.86
C ASP A 236 7.76 11.12 -15.62
N MET A 237 6.90 10.55 -14.80
CA MET A 237 7.30 9.78 -13.63
C MET A 237 8.04 8.50 -14.03
N ILE A 238 7.52 7.78 -15.01
CA ILE A 238 8.15 6.59 -15.59
C ILE A 238 9.56 6.92 -16.10
N ASN A 239 9.66 7.96 -16.93
CA ASN A 239 10.95 8.40 -17.47
C ASN A 239 11.94 8.80 -16.37
N LYS A 240 11.47 9.53 -15.34
CA LYS A 240 12.30 9.89 -14.19
C LYS A 240 12.80 8.66 -13.44
N ALA A 241 11.93 7.67 -13.18
CA ALA A 241 12.30 6.47 -12.46
C ALA A 241 13.42 5.68 -13.18
N PHE A 242 13.33 5.57 -14.51
CA PHE A 242 14.37 4.89 -15.30
C PHE A 242 15.73 5.58 -15.29
N THR A 243 15.86 6.85 -14.88
CA THR A 243 17.15 7.51 -14.69
C THR A 243 17.94 7.00 -13.47
N TYR A 244 17.30 6.22 -12.60
CA TYR A 244 17.90 5.62 -11.39
C TYR A 244 18.32 4.16 -11.55
N ASN A 245 18.39 3.65 -12.78
CA ASN A 245 18.80 2.28 -13.07
C ASN A 245 17.88 1.22 -12.41
N ILE A 246 16.56 1.48 -12.41
CA ILE A 246 15.58 0.48 -11.97
C ILE A 246 15.46 -0.65 -13.00
N VAL A 247 15.10 -1.84 -12.53
CA VAL A 247 15.03 -3.05 -13.35
C VAL A 247 13.69 -3.17 -14.09
N ASP A 248 12.60 -2.91 -13.37
CA ASP A 248 11.24 -3.02 -13.93
C ASP A 248 10.25 -2.13 -13.15
N MET A 249 9.03 -2.08 -13.63
CA MET A 249 7.94 -1.34 -13.00
C MET A 249 6.68 -2.18 -12.95
N LEU A 250 5.99 -2.13 -11.81
CA LEU A 250 4.73 -2.81 -11.53
C LEU A 250 3.66 -1.77 -11.22
N VAL A 251 2.62 -1.72 -12.05
CA VAL A 251 1.54 -0.73 -11.90
C VAL A 251 0.44 -1.29 -10.99
N LYS A 252 0.03 -0.52 -9.98
CA LYS A 252 -1.09 -0.84 -9.08
C LYS A 252 -2.45 -0.57 -9.76
N PRO A 253 -3.43 -1.45 -9.64
CA PRO A 253 -3.39 -2.75 -8.97
C PRO A 253 -2.75 -3.82 -9.86
N PHE A 254 -1.96 -4.71 -9.26
CA PHE A 254 -1.27 -5.81 -9.92
C PHE A 254 -1.76 -7.17 -9.42
N SER A 255 -1.66 -8.16 -10.28
CA SER A 255 -1.95 -9.56 -9.98
C SER A 255 -0.75 -10.30 -9.39
N LYS A 256 -1.00 -11.50 -8.84
CA LYS A 256 0.03 -12.43 -8.37
C LYS A 256 1.08 -12.72 -9.44
N ASP A 257 0.65 -13.01 -10.67
CA ASP A 257 1.56 -13.42 -11.76
C ASP A 257 2.46 -12.25 -12.21
N GLU A 258 1.91 -11.03 -12.24
CA GLU A 258 2.70 -9.83 -12.54
C GLU A 258 3.75 -9.56 -11.46
N LEU A 259 3.40 -9.70 -10.18
CA LEU A 259 4.34 -9.54 -9.07
C LEU A 259 5.47 -10.55 -9.17
N LEU A 260 5.16 -11.85 -9.33
CA LEU A 260 6.15 -12.91 -9.45
C LEU A 260 7.10 -12.68 -10.64
N ARG A 261 6.56 -12.28 -11.80
CA ARG A 261 7.36 -11.95 -12.98
C ARG A 261 8.34 -10.82 -12.71
N VAL A 262 7.91 -9.75 -12.06
CA VAL A 262 8.75 -8.59 -11.75
C VAL A 262 9.83 -8.97 -10.73
N VAL A 263 9.48 -9.72 -9.69
CA VAL A 263 10.45 -10.18 -8.68
C VAL A 263 11.53 -11.07 -9.29
N GLU A 264 11.15 -12.05 -10.11
CA GLU A 264 12.13 -12.91 -10.78
C GLU A 264 13.07 -12.12 -11.71
N LYS A 265 12.51 -11.18 -12.48
CA LYS A 265 13.32 -10.32 -13.35
C LYS A 265 14.29 -9.47 -12.55
N THR A 266 13.85 -8.90 -11.42
CA THR A 266 14.66 -8.02 -10.57
C THR A 266 15.76 -8.81 -9.88
N LYS A 267 15.45 -9.98 -9.33
CA LYS A 267 16.41 -10.86 -8.66
C LYS A 267 17.52 -11.34 -9.61
N ASN A 268 17.18 -11.63 -10.85
CA ASN A 268 18.13 -12.13 -11.86
C ASN A 268 18.90 -10.99 -12.57
N TYR A 269 18.67 -9.75 -12.18
CA TYR A 269 19.38 -8.61 -12.75
C TYR A 269 20.80 -8.52 -12.18
N ASN A 270 21.79 -8.58 -13.07
CA ASN A 270 23.18 -8.39 -12.71
C ASN A 270 23.49 -6.88 -12.71
N LEU A 271 23.76 -6.33 -11.53
CA LEU A 271 24.18 -4.94 -11.31
C LEU A 271 25.64 -4.73 -11.74
#